data_d6d814bacc6de8f27123e995b4a9d99e
#
_entry.id   d6d814bacc6de8f27123e995b4a9d99e
#
_cell.length_a   1.000
_cell.length_b   1.000
_cell.length_c   1.000
_cell.angle_alpha   90.00
_cell.angle_beta   90.00
_cell.angle_gamma   90.00
#
_symmetry.space_group_name_H-M   'P 1'
#
loop_
_entity.id
_entity.type
_entity.pdbx_description
1 polymer ?
#
loop_
_entity_poly.entity_id
_entity_poly.type
_entity_poly.pdbx_seq_one_letter_code
_entity_poly.pdbx_strand_id
1 'polypeptide(L)'
;MSGSLSRKTERQRRARTEAISARLLAREFFNRDPREVGRELLGKIIVRTERSKLLAGRVVEVEAYLGAGDAAAHAAAGRTQRNHVLFGPPGHAYVYFIYGVHYCLNISCMPEGEAGCVLIRALEPLTGVPEMARARDLNPLDPTSVRDLRKLLSGPGKLCEALGITRMRD
;
A
#
# COMPACT_ATOMS: atom_id res chain seq x y z
N MET A 1 -23.87 19.71 27.77
CA MET A 1 -24.12 19.71 26.30
C MET A 1 -23.03 19.04 25.45
N SER A 2 -22.17 18.21 26.05
CA SER A 2 -20.98 17.61 25.39
C SER A 2 -21.22 16.28 24.64
N GLY A 3 -22.35 15.60 24.84
CA GLY A 3 -22.58 14.24 24.31
C GLY A 3 -23.10 14.14 22.88
N SER A 4 -23.58 15.22 22.28
CA SER A 4 -24.21 15.21 20.93
C SER A 4 -23.17 15.29 19.80
N LEU A 5 -22.11 16.06 19.97
CA LEU A 5 -21.02 16.22 18.99
C LEU A 5 -20.20 14.92 18.83
N SER A 6 -19.95 14.22 19.94
CA SER A 6 -19.22 12.93 19.95
C SER A 6 -19.95 11.84 19.16
N ARG A 7 -21.25 11.69 19.35
CA ARG A 7 -22.09 10.67 18.66
C ARG A 7 -22.21 10.93 17.16
N LYS A 8 -22.29 12.19 16.73
CA LYS A 8 -22.36 12.56 15.30
C LYS A 8 -21.05 12.26 14.58
N THR A 9 -19.94 12.55 15.22
CA THR A 9 -18.59 12.25 14.69
C THR A 9 -18.35 10.75 14.59
N GLU A 10 -18.78 9.98 15.59
CA GLU A 10 -18.65 8.53 15.62
C GLU A 10 -19.53 7.84 14.56
N ARG A 11 -20.75 8.31 14.37
CA ARG A 11 -21.66 7.83 13.31
C ARG A 11 -21.12 8.13 11.91
N GLN A 12 -20.55 9.32 11.68
CA GLN A 12 -19.91 9.68 10.41
C GLN A 12 -18.67 8.83 10.15
N ARG A 13 -17.86 8.56 11.20
CA ARG A 13 -16.69 7.70 11.12
C ARG A 13 -17.08 6.26 10.76
N ARG A 14 -18.12 5.72 11.42
CA ARG A 14 -18.61 4.36 11.17
C ARG A 14 -19.18 4.22 9.76
N ALA A 15 -20.02 5.14 9.29
CA ALA A 15 -20.54 5.16 7.93
C ALA A 15 -19.44 5.27 6.88
N ARG A 16 -18.38 6.04 7.14
CA ARG A 16 -17.21 6.16 6.26
C ARG A 16 -16.37 4.86 6.22
N THR A 17 -16.22 4.19 7.36
CA THR A 17 -15.53 2.89 7.45
C THR A 17 -16.34 1.80 6.75
N GLU A 18 -17.65 1.77 6.91
CA GLU A 18 -18.55 0.84 6.22
C GLU A 18 -18.54 1.07 4.70
N ALA A 19 -18.55 2.32 4.23
CA ALA A 19 -18.46 2.67 2.82
C ALA A 19 -17.10 2.28 2.19
N ILE A 20 -16.01 2.34 2.95
CA ILE A 20 -14.69 1.88 2.52
C ILE A 20 -14.65 0.34 2.50
N SER A 21 -15.19 -0.32 3.52
CA SER A 21 -15.24 -1.78 3.62
C SER A 21 -16.06 -2.41 2.47
N ALA A 22 -17.13 -1.77 2.04
CA ALA A 22 -17.97 -2.24 0.93
C ALA A 22 -17.28 -2.21 -0.45
N ARG A 23 -16.06 -1.68 -0.53
CA ARG A 23 -15.29 -1.53 -1.79
C ARG A 23 -13.89 -2.17 -1.74
N LEU A 24 -13.60 -2.96 -0.72
CA LEU A 24 -12.32 -3.66 -0.65
C LEU A 24 -12.24 -4.72 -1.75
N LEU A 25 -11.05 -4.83 -2.35
CA LEU A 25 -10.76 -5.92 -3.28
C LEU A 25 -10.73 -7.24 -2.49
N ALA A 26 -11.47 -8.22 -2.99
CA ALA A 26 -11.48 -9.55 -2.41
C ALA A 26 -10.13 -10.26 -2.65
N ARG A 27 -9.81 -11.30 -1.86
CA ARG A 27 -8.54 -12.03 -2.01
C ARG A 27 -8.41 -12.71 -3.38
N GLU A 28 -9.52 -13.14 -3.95
CA GLU A 28 -9.62 -13.77 -5.26
C GLU A 28 -9.09 -12.84 -6.37
N PHE A 29 -9.21 -11.51 -6.19
CA PHE A 29 -8.61 -10.53 -7.10
C PHE A 29 -7.10 -10.73 -7.24
N PHE A 30 -6.42 -11.11 -6.17
CA PHE A 30 -4.96 -11.29 -6.12
C PHE A 30 -4.52 -12.73 -6.45
N ASN A 31 -5.46 -13.69 -6.49
CA ASN A 31 -5.18 -15.11 -6.81
C ASN A 31 -5.03 -15.32 -8.31
N ARG A 32 -4.10 -14.57 -8.93
CA ARG A 32 -3.86 -14.56 -10.39
C ARG A 32 -2.42 -14.17 -10.68
N ASP A 33 -2.05 -14.26 -11.96
CA ASP A 33 -0.76 -13.80 -12.46
C ASP A 33 -0.48 -12.35 -12.05
N PRO A 34 0.70 -12.06 -11.46
CA PRO A 34 1.07 -10.70 -11.03
C PRO A 34 0.99 -9.64 -12.12
N ARG A 35 1.17 -10.01 -13.38
CA ARG A 35 1.07 -9.08 -14.54
C ARG A 35 -0.37 -8.63 -14.77
N GLU A 36 -1.34 -9.52 -14.59
CA GLU A 36 -2.77 -9.21 -14.67
C GLU A 36 -3.19 -8.35 -13.48
N VAL A 37 -2.84 -8.80 -12.27
CA VAL A 37 -3.10 -8.06 -11.04
C VAL A 37 -2.50 -6.66 -11.10
N GLY A 38 -1.25 -6.53 -11.54
CA GLY A 38 -0.57 -5.24 -11.65
C GLY A 38 -1.29 -4.26 -12.57
N ARG A 39 -1.72 -4.71 -13.76
CA ARG A 39 -2.50 -3.87 -14.69
C ARG A 39 -3.81 -3.39 -14.08
N GLU A 40 -4.52 -4.27 -13.38
CA GLU A 40 -5.81 -3.94 -12.78
C GLU A 40 -5.69 -3.16 -11.46
N LEU A 41 -4.52 -3.19 -10.80
CA LEU A 41 -4.24 -2.35 -9.64
C LEU A 41 -4.04 -0.88 -10.00
N LEU A 42 -3.64 -0.56 -11.24
CA LEU A 42 -3.56 0.82 -11.69
C LEU A 42 -4.92 1.50 -11.55
N GLY A 43 -4.93 2.68 -10.93
CA GLY A 43 -6.16 3.43 -10.63
C GLY A 43 -6.90 2.99 -9.35
N LYS A 44 -6.57 1.85 -8.73
CA LYS A 44 -7.12 1.47 -7.42
C LYS A 44 -6.54 2.36 -6.32
N ILE A 45 -7.22 2.40 -5.18
CA ILE A 45 -6.84 3.26 -4.06
C ILE A 45 -6.32 2.39 -2.92
N ILE A 46 -5.10 2.66 -2.50
CA ILE A 46 -4.57 2.15 -1.24
C ILE A 46 -5.02 3.07 -0.13
N VAL A 47 -5.64 2.48 0.90
CA VAL A 47 -6.12 3.20 2.08
C VAL A 47 -5.41 2.65 3.30
N ARG A 48 -4.85 3.54 4.10
CA ARG A 48 -4.31 3.21 5.41
C ARG A 48 -5.01 4.00 6.49
N THR A 49 -5.48 3.29 7.51
CA THR A 49 -6.07 3.90 8.71
C THR A 49 -5.12 3.70 9.88
N GLU A 50 -4.71 4.77 10.53
CA GLU A 50 -3.92 4.71 11.75
C GLU A 50 -4.53 5.62 12.81
N ARG A 51 -4.99 5.03 13.93
CA ARG A 51 -5.77 5.74 14.97
C ARG A 51 -6.97 6.47 14.32
N SER A 52 -6.98 7.80 14.32
CA SER A 52 -8.04 8.63 13.71
C SER A 52 -7.68 9.17 12.32
N LYS A 53 -6.48 8.87 11.80
CA LYS A 53 -5.97 9.40 10.53
C LYS A 53 -6.28 8.44 9.40
N LEU A 54 -6.71 9.00 8.27
CA LEU A 54 -6.91 8.29 7.02
C LEU A 54 -5.91 8.82 6.00
N LEU A 55 -5.05 7.93 5.50
CA LEU A 55 -4.12 8.21 4.43
C LEU A 55 -4.56 7.42 3.20
N ALA A 56 -4.60 8.05 2.04
CA ALA A 56 -5.01 7.37 0.82
C ALA A 56 -4.24 7.89 -0.39
N GLY A 57 -3.92 6.96 -1.31
CA GLY A 57 -3.30 7.27 -2.59
C GLY A 57 -3.77 6.33 -3.69
N ARG A 58 -3.87 6.86 -4.91
CA ARG A 58 -4.22 6.11 -6.12
C ARG A 58 -2.96 5.48 -6.70
N VAL A 59 -3.01 4.19 -6.99
CA VAL A 59 -1.90 3.47 -7.65
C VAL A 59 -1.71 4.01 -9.06
N VAL A 60 -0.50 4.49 -9.37
CA VAL A 60 -0.14 5.03 -10.69
C VAL A 60 1.05 4.33 -11.33
N GLU A 61 1.82 3.56 -10.54
CA GLU A 61 2.96 2.80 -11.03
C GLU A 61 3.15 1.53 -10.20
N VAL A 62 3.38 0.41 -10.87
CA VAL A 62 3.64 -0.91 -10.26
C VAL A 62 4.69 -1.69 -11.05
N GLU A 63 5.27 -2.71 -10.41
CA GLU A 63 6.10 -3.74 -11.04
C GLU A 63 5.57 -5.13 -10.66
N ALA A 64 5.47 -6.04 -11.64
CA ALA A 64 5.07 -7.41 -11.40
C ALA A 64 6.29 -8.33 -11.33
N TYR A 65 6.34 -9.19 -10.31
CA TYR A 65 7.38 -10.20 -10.07
C TYR A 65 6.76 -11.59 -10.05
N LEU A 66 7.24 -12.48 -10.93
CA LEU A 66 6.58 -13.76 -11.21
C LEU A 66 6.98 -14.92 -10.27
N GLY A 67 7.92 -14.70 -9.37
CA GLY A 67 8.41 -15.75 -8.47
C GLY A 67 9.43 -16.68 -9.10
N ALA A 68 9.14 -17.98 -9.17
CA ALA A 68 10.07 -18.95 -9.74
C ALA A 68 10.31 -18.68 -11.23
N GLY A 69 11.59 -18.64 -11.64
CA GLY A 69 11.96 -18.33 -13.02
C GLY A 69 12.14 -16.83 -13.35
N ASP A 70 11.78 -15.94 -12.44
CA ASP A 70 12.08 -14.52 -12.53
C ASP A 70 13.29 -14.19 -11.65
N ALA A 71 14.45 -14.00 -12.24
CA ALA A 71 15.70 -13.74 -11.53
C ALA A 71 15.66 -12.45 -10.67
N ALA A 72 14.77 -11.52 -10.97
CA ALA A 72 14.57 -10.30 -10.20
C ALA A 72 13.63 -10.49 -8.98
N ALA A 73 12.89 -11.59 -8.94
CA ALA A 73 11.96 -11.86 -7.84
C ALA A 73 12.67 -12.36 -6.58
N HIS A 74 12.25 -11.89 -5.40
CA HIS A 74 12.76 -12.39 -4.12
C HIS A 74 12.48 -13.87 -3.88
N ALA A 75 11.53 -14.45 -4.61
CA ALA A 75 11.16 -15.86 -4.55
C ALA A 75 11.87 -16.74 -5.59
N ALA A 76 12.76 -16.18 -6.44
CA ALA A 76 13.47 -16.92 -7.49
C ALA A 76 14.23 -18.14 -6.96
N ALA A 77 14.84 -18.01 -5.78
CA ALA A 77 15.60 -19.09 -5.11
C ALA A 77 14.73 -19.98 -4.19
N GLY A 78 13.40 -19.83 -4.24
CA GLY A 78 12.48 -20.58 -3.41
C GLY A 78 12.08 -19.87 -2.10
N ARG A 79 11.36 -20.60 -1.24
CA ARG A 79 10.80 -20.11 0.03
C ARG A 79 11.89 -19.97 1.10
N THR A 80 11.89 -18.82 1.77
CA THR A 80 12.75 -18.51 2.91
C THR A 80 11.91 -17.91 4.05
N GLN A 81 12.48 -17.78 5.24
CA GLN A 81 11.81 -17.10 6.35
C GLN A 81 11.49 -15.63 6.03
N ARG A 82 12.27 -14.99 5.16
CA ARG A 82 12.08 -13.59 4.78
C ARG A 82 10.91 -13.39 3.81
N ASN A 83 10.72 -14.32 2.87
CA ASN A 83 9.76 -14.19 1.78
C ASN A 83 8.56 -15.13 1.89
N HIS A 84 8.38 -15.81 3.04
CA HIS A 84 7.33 -16.81 3.25
C HIS A 84 5.92 -16.28 2.95
N VAL A 85 5.66 -14.99 3.18
CA VAL A 85 4.39 -14.31 2.88
C VAL A 85 4.02 -14.42 1.40
N LEU A 86 5.01 -14.45 0.49
CA LEU A 86 4.77 -14.58 -0.95
C LEU A 86 4.21 -15.95 -1.34
N PHE A 87 4.43 -16.98 -0.51
CA PHE A 87 3.96 -18.36 -0.71
C PHE A 87 2.70 -18.68 0.11
N GLY A 88 2.19 -17.69 0.86
CA GLY A 88 0.95 -17.80 1.62
C GLY A 88 -0.27 -17.41 0.78
N PRO A 89 -1.43 -17.26 1.44
CA PRO A 89 -2.64 -16.80 0.76
C PRO A 89 -2.43 -15.45 0.07
N PRO A 90 -3.02 -15.23 -1.14
CA PRO A 90 -2.83 -13.99 -1.89
C PRO A 90 -3.44 -12.77 -1.20
N GLY A 91 -3.03 -11.57 -1.62
CA GLY A 91 -3.56 -10.30 -1.13
C GLY A 91 -3.01 -9.88 0.24
N HIS A 92 -1.88 -10.44 0.67
CA HIS A 92 -1.16 -9.98 1.85
C HIS A 92 -0.10 -8.95 1.48
N ALA A 93 0.15 -8.03 2.40
CA ALA A 93 1.28 -7.11 2.28
C ALA A 93 2.58 -7.88 2.54
N TYR A 94 3.53 -7.79 1.63
CA TYR A 94 4.90 -8.20 1.81
C TYR A 94 5.79 -6.97 1.84
N VAL A 95 6.24 -6.59 3.03
CA VAL A 95 7.07 -5.40 3.24
C VAL A 95 8.51 -5.82 3.51
N TYR A 96 9.44 -5.39 2.66
CA TYR A 96 10.85 -5.67 2.88
C TYR A 96 11.69 -4.40 3.03
N PHE A 97 12.79 -4.53 3.77
CA PHE A 97 13.74 -3.45 4.02
C PHE A 97 14.90 -3.54 3.03
N ILE A 98 15.22 -2.43 2.35
CA ILE A 98 16.23 -2.35 1.31
C ILE A 98 17.22 -1.21 1.58
N TYR A 99 18.47 -1.39 1.20
CA TYR A 99 19.57 -0.43 1.34
C TYR A 99 19.79 0.11 2.76
N GLY A 100 19.29 -0.59 3.79
CA GLY A 100 19.42 -0.16 5.18
C GLY A 100 18.61 1.07 5.60
N VAL A 101 17.75 1.62 4.70
CA VAL A 101 17.03 2.89 4.94
C VAL A 101 15.57 2.90 4.49
N HIS A 102 15.13 2.02 3.59
CA HIS A 102 13.81 2.10 2.99
C HIS A 102 13.02 0.81 3.11
N TYR A 103 11.72 0.94 3.22
CA TYR A 103 10.76 -0.15 3.07
C TYR A 103 10.14 -0.13 1.69
N CYS A 104 9.76 -1.30 1.18
CA CYS A 104 9.04 -1.46 -0.07
C CYS A 104 7.81 -2.32 0.16
N LEU A 105 6.65 -1.85 -0.31
CA LEU A 105 5.37 -2.53 -0.20
C LEU A 105 5.08 -3.34 -1.45
N ASN A 106 4.91 -4.64 -1.28
CA ASN A 106 4.37 -5.54 -2.30
C ASN A 106 3.05 -6.14 -1.83
N ILE A 107 2.26 -6.63 -2.78
CA ILE A 107 1.04 -7.39 -2.52
C ILE A 107 1.25 -8.78 -3.10
N SER A 108 1.13 -9.84 -2.27
CA SER A 108 1.27 -11.22 -2.72
C SER A 108 0.16 -11.59 -3.71
N CYS A 109 0.54 -12.35 -4.72
CA CYS A 109 -0.33 -12.87 -5.79
C CYS A 109 -0.11 -14.38 -5.92
N MET A 110 -0.88 -15.04 -6.79
CA MET A 110 -0.86 -16.47 -7.05
C MET A 110 -1.55 -17.31 -5.96
N PRO A 111 -1.91 -18.57 -6.26
CA PRO A 111 -2.42 -19.50 -5.26
C PRO A 111 -1.44 -19.76 -4.13
N GLU A 112 -1.94 -20.16 -2.97
CA GLU A 112 -1.10 -20.57 -1.84
C GLU A 112 -0.16 -21.72 -2.26
N GLY A 113 1.11 -21.58 -1.91
CA GLY A 113 2.19 -22.48 -2.31
C GLY A 113 2.98 -21.99 -3.52
N GLU A 114 2.42 -21.08 -4.31
CA GLU A 114 3.09 -20.42 -5.43
C GLU A 114 3.47 -18.99 -5.04
N ALA A 115 4.54 -18.47 -5.64
CA ALA A 115 5.00 -17.13 -5.32
C ALA A 115 4.86 -16.19 -6.50
N GLY A 116 4.39 -15.00 -6.20
CA GLY A 116 4.34 -13.87 -7.10
C GLY A 116 3.89 -12.63 -6.34
N CYS A 117 4.25 -11.45 -6.81
CA CYS A 117 3.79 -10.21 -6.15
C CYS A 117 3.79 -9.01 -7.09
N VAL A 118 3.08 -7.98 -6.67
CA VAL A 118 3.09 -6.67 -7.31
C VAL A 118 3.72 -5.66 -6.35
N LEU A 119 4.85 -5.08 -6.72
CA LEU A 119 5.47 -3.95 -6.02
C LEU A 119 4.72 -2.67 -6.35
N ILE A 120 4.33 -1.93 -5.34
CA ILE A 120 3.76 -0.59 -5.50
C ILE A 120 4.91 0.42 -5.61
N ARG A 121 5.00 1.07 -6.78
CA ARG A 121 6.10 1.99 -7.12
C ARG A 121 5.77 3.44 -6.82
N ALA A 122 4.57 3.88 -7.18
CA ALA A 122 4.12 5.24 -6.96
C ALA A 122 2.61 5.33 -6.76
N LEU A 123 2.21 6.34 -5.96
CA LEU A 123 0.82 6.70 -5.73
C LEU A 123 0.60 8.19 -6.02
N GLU A 124 -0.58 8.52 -6.53
CA GLU A 124 -1.11 9.88 -6.49
C GLU A 124 -1.73 10.12 -5.11
N PRO A 125 -1.29 11.12 -4.33
CA PRO A 125 -1.85 11.37 -2.99
C PRO A 125 -3.28 11.91 -3.09
N LEU A 126 -4.22 11.34 -2.30
CA LEU A 126 -5.63 11.71 -2.31
C LEU A 126 -6.11 12.27 -0.97
N THR A 127 -5.67 11.68 0.14
CA THR A 127 -6.13 12.04 1.49
C THR A 127 -4.96 11.92 2.47
N GLY A 128 -4.85 12.88 3.41
CA GLY A 128 -3.79 12.88 4.43
C GLY A 128 -2.48 13.51 3.93
N VAL A 129 -2.53 14.39 2.93
CA VAL A 129 -1.36 15.08 2.38
C VAL A 129 -0.50 15.79 3.45
N PRO A 130 -1.07 16.52 4.41
CA PRO A 130 -0.28 17.15 5.48
C PRO A 130 0.46 16.14 6.37
N GLU A 131 -0.16 14.98 6.64
CA GLU A 131 0.44 13.90 7.41
C GLU A 131 1.60 13.26 6.65
N MET A 132 1.40 12.99 5.36
CA MET A 132 2.41 12.45 4.45
C MET A 132 3.61 13.39 4.33
N ALA A 133 3.36 14.71 4.21
CA ALA A 133 4.40 15.72 4.12
C ALA A 133 5.25 15.77 5.41
N ARG A 134 4.61 15.71 6.57
CA ARG A 134 5.31 15.64 7.87
C ARG A 134 6.15 14.37 8.00
N ALA A 135 5.62 13.22 7.62
CA ALA A 135 6.35 11.95 7.67
C ALA A 135 7.58 11.93 6.76
N ARG A 136 7.59 12.78 5.72
CA ARG A 136 8.65 12.91 4.72
C ARG A 136 9.55 14.13 4.92
N ASP A 137 9.39 14.88 6.03
CA ASP A 137 10.07 16.17 6.27
C ASP A 137 9.97 17.16 5.10
N LEU A 138 8.85 17.13 4.38
CA LEU A 138 8.54 18.00 3.25
C LEU A 138 7.55 19.10 3.65
N ASN A 139 7.89 19.88 4.69
CA ASN A 139 7.02 20.93 5.18
C ASN A 139 7.78 22.28 5.21
N PRO A 140 7.26 23.38 4.62
CA PRO A 140 5.96 23.49 3.94
C PRO A 140 5.90 22.78 2.56
N LEU A 141 4.73 22.22 2.22
CA LEU A 141 4.43 21.62 0.94
C LEU A 141 3.20 22.30 0.37
N ASP A 142 3.27 22.76 -0.88
CA ASP A 142 2.12 23.31 -1.58
C ASP A 142 1.22 22.15 -2.11
N PRO A 143 0.01 21.95 -1.54
CA PRO A 143 -0.88 20.87 -1.96
C PRO A 143 -1.53 21.12 -3.33
N THR A 144 -1.36 22.28 -3.93
CA THR A 144 -1.83 22.61 -5.28
C THR A 144 -0.76 22.37 -6.35
N SER A 145 0.52 22.27 -5.93
CA SER A 145 1.65 22.03 -6.82
C SER A 145 1.80 20.55 -7.15
N VAL A 146 1.57 20.19 -8.42
CA VAL A 146 1.82 18.81 -8.93
C VAL A 146 3.27 18.37 -8.67
N ARG A 147 4.23 19.29 -8.81
CA ARG A 147 5.65 19.03 -8.53
C ARG A 147 5.88 18.62 -7.06
N ASP A 148 5.23 19.31 -6.14
CA ASP A 148 5.38 19.02 -4.71
C ASP A 148 4.64 17.75 -4.32
N LEU A 149 3.42 17.53 -4.82
CA LEU A 149 2.67 16.29 -4.60
C LEU A 149 3.44 15.06 -5.09
N ARG A 150 4.14 15.15 -6.23
CA ARG A 150 5.00 14.05 -6.72
C ARG A 150 6.13 13.70 -5.75
N LYS A 151 6.65 14.63 -4.97
CA LYS A 151 7.72 14.35 -4.00
C LYS A 151 7.28 13.39 -2.90
N LEU A 152 5.97 13.34 -2.59
CA LEU A 152 5.43 12.54 -1.48
C LEU A 152 5.51 11.04 -1.74
N LEU A 153 4.99 10.56 -2.87
CA LEU A 153 4.67 9.17 -3.10
C LEU A 153 5.26 8.59 -4.41
N SER A 154 6.13 9.32 -5.11
CA SER A 154 6.84 8.82 -6.30
C SER A 154 8.10 8.06 -5.93
N GLY A 155 7.95 6.79 -5.71
CA GLY A 155 8.99 5.81 -5.38
C GLY A 155 8.61 4.93 -4.19
N PRO A 156 9.00 3.63 -4.20
CA PRO A 156 8.54 2.64 -3.23
C PRO A 156 8.96 2.97 -1.79
N GLY A 157 10.18 3.47 -1.58
CA GLY A 157 10.62 3.93 -0.27
C GLY A 157 9.86 5.16 0.21
N LYS A 158 9.65 6.13 -0.69
CA LYS A 158 8.91 7.36 -0.38
C LYS A 158 7.49 7.11 0.05
N LEU A 159 6.77 6.25 -0.67
CA LEU A 159 5.39 5.91 -0.32
C LEU A 159 5.27 5.15 1.01
N CYS A 160 6.21 4.24 1.30
CA CYS A 160 6.23 3.55 2.59
C CYS A 160 6.49 4.51 3.75
N GLU A 161 7.42 5.43 3.60
CA GLU A 161 7.72 6.46 4.60
C GLU A 161 6.52 7.39 4.81
N ALA A 162 5.96 7.96 3.74
CA ALA A 162 4.81 8.85 3.79
C ALA A 162 3.57 8.20 4.42
N LEU A 163 3.34 6.93 4.12
CA LEU A 163 2.24 6.15 4.68
C LEU A 163 2.60 5.48 6.03
N GLY A 164 3.85 5.56 6.49
CA GLY A 164 4.36 4.92 7.69
C GLY A 164 4.28 3.39 7.64
N ILE A 165 4.49 2.80 6.47
CA ILE A 165 4.50 1.34 6.26
C ILE A 165 5.87 0.78 6.65
N THR A 166 5.88 -0.22 7.54
CA THR A 166 7.08 -0.92 8.02
C THR A 166 6.80 -2.41 8.08
N ARG A 167 7.84 -3.23 8.32
CA ARG A 167 7.71 -4.70 8.49
C ARG A 167 6.78 -5.15 9.61
N MET A 168 6.47 -4.28 10.55
CA MET A 168 5.47 -4.56 11.60
C MET A 168 4.03 -4.62 11.06
N ARG A 169 3.84 -4.50 9.76
CA ARG A 169 2.55 -4.45 9.06
C ARG A 169 2.38 -5.58 8.03
N ASP A 170 3.33 -6.53 8.00
CA ASP A 170 3.21 -7.76 7.19
C ASP A 170 2.07 -8.65 7.68
#